data_60064e692ab8ef9a660c87a3c4050dcf
#
_entry.id   60064e692ab8ef9a660c87a3c4050dcf
#
_cell.length_a   1.000
_cell.length_b   1.000
_cell.length_c   1.000
_cell.angle_alpha   90.00
_cell.angle_beta   90.00
_cell.angle_gamma   90.00
#
_symmetry.space_group_name_H-M   'P 1'
#
loop_
_entity.id
_entity.type
_entity.pdbx_description
1 polymer ?
#
loop_
_entity_poly.entity_id
_entity_poly.type
_entity_poly.pdbx_seq_one_letter_code
_entity_poly.pdbx_strand_id
1 'polypeptide(L)'
;MFKTYRPFLILSIILFFLLVLTLHFQKIKSNELQKELEKVLIQDLRIGAGSSKGKLGTAIFGLIINNGERTIKIVTMNVDFINEAGEVSLKHKFFPVNNYSFSDASPLEPGQTKEFGFPIDEIIPEDWDGNIRSKIIDLKFKN
;
A
#
# COMPACT_ATOMS: atom_id res chain seq x y z
N MET A 1 -10.55 6.58 56.33
CA MET A 1 -9.74 5.72 55.44
C MET A 1 -10.17 5.74 53.96
N PHE A 2 -11.23 6.44 53.56
CA PHE A 2 -11.78 6.42 52.18
C PHE A 2 -11.42 7.66 51.29
N LYS A 3 -10.59 8.61 51.79
CA LYS A 3 -10.31 9.87 51.08
C LYS A 3 -9.19 9.80 50.01
N THR A 4 -8.35 8.78 50.06
CA THR A 4 -7.16 8.64 49.20
C THR A 4 -7.37 7.99 47.85
N TYR A 5 -8.49 7.25 47.66
CA TYR A 5 -8.77 6.53 46.40
C TYR A 5 -9.48 7.36 45.31
N ARG A 6 -10.09 8.48 45.67
CA ARG A 6 -10.81 9.35 44.70
C ARG A 6 -9.94 9.87 43.56
N PRO A 7 -8.71 10.37 43.80
CA PRO A 7 -7.89 10.86 42.68
C PRO A 7 -7.44 9.74 41.74
N PHE A 8 -7.17 8.55 42.24
CA PHE A 8 -6.81 7.39 41.42
C PHE A 8 -8.00 6.91 40.55
N LEU A 9 -9.20 6.95 41.09
CA LEU A 9 -10.41 6.57 40.35
C LEU A 9 -10.68 7.56 39.19
N ILE A 10 -10.55 8.86 39.46
CA ILE A 10 -10.72 9.91 38.45
C ILE A 10 -9.64 9.78 37.36
N LEU A 11 -8.40 9.55 37.73
CA LEU A 11 -7.29 9.34 36.77
C LEU A 11 -7.54 8.10 35.89
N SER A 12 -8.01 7.00 36.47
CA SER A 12 -8.35 5.78 35.74
C SER A 12 -9.48 6.01 34.73
N ILE A 13 -10.51 6.76 35.08
CA ILE A 13 -11.61 7.12 34.18
C ILE A 13 -11.12 8.00 33.03
N ILE A 14 -10.26 8.98 33.30
CA ILE A 14 -9.68 9.86 32.27
C ILE A 14 -8.83 9.03 31.30
N LEU A 15 -7.96 8.14 31.82
CA LEU A 15 -7.14 7.27 30.99
C LEU A 15 -7.98 6.34 30.09
N PHE A 16 -9.05 5.78 30.63
CA PHE A 16 -9.99 4.95 29.86
C PHE A 16 -10.67 5.74 28.74
N PHE A 17 -11.12 6.99 29.03
CA PHE A 17 -11.71 7.86 28.02
C PHE A 17 -10.72 8.23 26.91
N LEU A 18 -9.48 8.54 27.26
CA LEU A 18 -8.43 8.82 26.28
C LEU A 18 -8.14 7.60 25.40
N LEU A 19 -8.10 6.40 25.98
CA LEU A 19 -7.91 5.17 25.22
C LEU A 19 -9.06 4.93 24.24
N VAL A 20 -10.31 5.08 24.67
CA VAL A 20 -11.50 4.94 23.80
C VAL A 20 -11.49 5.96 22.68
N LEU A 21 -11.13 7.23 22.96
CA LEU A 21 -11.00 8.26 21.95
C LEU A 21 -9.92 7.93 20.92
N THR A 22 -8.75 7.48 21.34
CA THR A 22 -7.66 7.11 20.42
C THR A 22 -8.06 5.95 19.51
N LEU A 23 -8.71 4.93 20.05
CA LEU A 23 -9.22 3.79 19.26
C LEU A 23 -10.29 4.24 18.26
N HIS A 24 -11.16 5.15 18.65
CA HIS A 24 -12.19 5.71 17.78
C HIS A 24 -11.58 6.50 16.61
N PHE A 25 -10.61 7.38 16.88
CA PHE A 25 -9.89 8.12 15.84
C PHE A 25 -9.12 7.20 14.89
N GLN A 26 -8.47 6.15 15.40
CA GLN A 26 -7.78 5.17 14.56
C GLN A 26 -8.75 4.45 13.62
N LYS A 27 -9.93 4.08 14.11
CA LYS A 27 -10.97 3.42 13.30
C LYS A 27 -11.50 4.33 12.19
N ILE A 28 -11.74 5.61 12.48
CA ILE A 28 -12.19 6.60 11.48
C ILE A 28 -11.12 6.74 10.39
N LYS A 29 -9.86 6.94 10.76
CA LYS A 29 -8.74 7.09 9.83
C LYS A 29 -8.54 5.84 8.96
N SER A 30 -8.70 4.65 9.52
CA SER A 30 -8.63 3.39 8.80
C SER A 30 -9.76 3.26 7.77
N ASN A 31 -10.99 3.64 8.14
CA ASN A 31 -12.13 3.59 7.22
C ASN A 31 -12.01 4.61 6.08
N GLU A 32 -11.48 5.80 6.34
CA GLU A 32 -11.22 6.80 5.31
C GLU A 32 -10.15 6.32 4.33
N LEU A 33 -9.05 5.77 4.83
CA LEU A 33 -8.01 5.18 3.97
C LEU A 33 -8.57 4.06 3.10
N GLN A 34 -9.40 3.18 3.67
CA GLN A 34 -10.01 2.08 2.91
C GLN A 34 -10.87 2.60 1.75
N LYS A 35 -11.68 3.64 1.97
CA LYS A 35 -12.48 4.28 0.91
C LYS A 35 -11.60 4.89 -0.19
N GLU A 36 -10.47 5.49 0.17
CA GLU A 36 -9.55 6.04 -0.81
C GLU A 36 -8.80 4.95 -1.59
N LEU A 37 -8.43 3.84 -0.93
CA LEU A 37 -7.83 2.68 -1.60
C LEU A 37 -8.73 2.09 -2.69
N GLU A 38 -10.03 2.05 -2.47
CA GLU A 38 -11.02 1.54 -3.44
C GLU A 38 -11.12 2.38 -4.71
N LYS A 39 -10.69 3.63 -4.67
CA LYS A 39 -10.68 4.54 -5.83
C LYS A 39 -9.44 4.40 -6.71
N VAL A 40 -8.43 3.67 -6.25
CA VAL A 40 -7.19 3.44 -7.00
C VAL A 40 -7.18 2.02 -7.54
N LEU A 41 -7.11 1.88 -8.86
CA LEU A 41 -7.22 0.59 -9.52
C LEU A 41 -5.89 0.20 -10.16
N ILE A 42 -5.62 -1.11 -10.15
CA ILE A 42 -4.58 -1.72 -10.97
C ILE A 42 -5.26 -2.49 -12.09
N GLN A 43 -4.85 -2.22 -13.32
CA GLN A 43 -5.34 -2.91 -14.53
C GLN A 43 -4.16 -3.51 -15.31
N ASP A 44 -4.47 -4.47 -16.17
CA ASP A 44 -3.52 -5.11 -17.10
C ASP A 44 -2.23 -5.60 -16.41
N LEU A 45 -2.37 -6.06 -15.17
CA LEU A 45 -1.25 -6.65 -14.44
C LEU A 45 -0.77 -7.91 -15.16
N ARG A 46 0.47 -7.89 -15.62
CA ARG A 46 1.06 -9.01 -16.38
C ARG A 46 2.54 -9.16 -16.08
N ILE A 47 3.03 -10.35 -16.31
CA ILE A 47 4.45 -10.69 -16.31
C ILE A 47 4.93 -10.76 -17.74
N GLY A 48 6.10 -10.24 -18.01
CA GLY A 48 6.67 -10.25 -19.35
C GLY A 48 8.17 -9.98 -19.35
N ALA A 49 8.77 -10.08 -20.52
CA ALA A 49 10.15 -9.69 -20.71
C ALA A 49 10.27 -8.16 -20.62
N GLY A 50 11.23 -7.69 -19.84
CA GLY A 50 11.57 -6.28 -19.67
C GLY A 50 13.07 -6.05 -19.82
N SER A 51 13.47 -4.82 -20.07
CA SER A 51 14.87 -4.43 -20.06
C SER A 51 15.12 -3.43 -18.92
N SER A 52 16.07 -3.74 -18.07
CA SER A 52 16.53 -2.84 -17.02
C SER A 52 18.06 -2.72 -17.10
N LYS A 53 18.57 -1.48 -17.19
CA LYS A 53 20.01 -1.19 -17.30
C LYS A 53 20.69 -1.98 -18.44
N GLY A 54 19.97 -2.15 -19.58
CA GLY A 54 20.51 -2.86 -20.76
C GLY A 54 20.52 -4.40 -20.64
N LYS A 55 19.96 -4.96 -19.58
CA LYS A 55 19.78 -6.42 -19.42
C LYS A 55 18.32 -6.79 -19.61
N LEU A 56 18.08 -7.81 -20.43
CA LEU A 56 16.77 -8.45 -20.55
C LEU A 56 16.52 -9.30 -19.31
N GLY A 57 15.31 -9.26 -18.79
CA GLY A 57 14.89 -10.02 -17.64
C GLY A 57 13.38 -10.09 -17.55
N THR A 58 12.89 -10.62 -16.44
CA THR A 58 11.47 -10.71 -16.12
C THR A 58 11.01 -9.47 -15.37
N ALA A 59 9.86 -8.94 -15.75
CA ALA A 59 9.27 -7.79 -15.10
C ALA A 59 7.75 -7.93 -14.92
N ILE A 60 7.23 -7.27 -13.89
CA ILE A 60 5.80 -7.07 -13.70
C ILE A 60 5.43 -5.72 -14.31
N PHE A 61 4.43 -5.71 -15.18
CA PHE A 61 3.87 -4.50 -15.79
C PHE A 61 2.41 -4.34 -15.41
N GLY A 62 1.94 -3.11 -15.45
CA GLY A 62 0.53 -2.79 -15.24
C GLY A 62 0.23 -1.32 -15.44
N LEU A 63 -1.05 -1.00 -15.30
CA LEU A 63 -1.58 0.35 -15.27
C LEU A 63 -2.09 0.66 -13.88
N ILE A 64 -1.83 1.87 -13.39
CA ILE A 64 -2.43 2.38 -12.17
C ILE A 64 -3.30 3.58 -12.50
N ILE A 65 -4.52 3.59 -11.96
CA ILE A 65 -5.55 4.59 -12.26
C ILE A 65 -6.00 5.23 -10.96
N ASN A 66 -6.04 6.56 -10.93
CA ASN A 66 -6.59 7.32 -9.82
C ASN A 66 -8.02 7.79 -10.16
N ASN A 67 -9.04 7.07 -9.70
CA ASN A 67 -10.44 7.47 -9.80
C ASN A 67 -10.92 8.35 -8.63
N GLY A 68 -9.99 8.75 -7.75
CA GLY A 68 -10.26 9.65 -6.63
C GLY A 68 -10.17 11.13 -7.04
N GLU A 69 -10.39 12.00 -6.06
CA GLU A 69 -10.37 13.46 -6.24
C GLU A 69 -9.05 14.09 -5.78
N ARG A 70 -8.17 13.31 -5.18
CA ARG A 70 -6.91 13.79 -4.59
C ARG A 70 -5.71 13.33 -5.38
N THR A 71 -4.73 14.21 -5.53
CA THR A 71 -3.42 13.88 -6.12
C THR A 71 -2.65 12.93 -5.21
N ILE A 72 -2.25 11.79 -5.75
CA ILE A 72 -1.52 10.75 -5.02
C ILE A 72 -0.02 10.92 -5.26
N LYS A 73 0.72 11.03 -4.18
CA LYS A 73 2.18 11.16 -4.18
C LYS A 73 2.89 9.80 -4.16
N ILE A 74 2.35 8.85 -3.40
CA ILE A 74 2.91 7.50 -3.28
C ILE A 74 1.77 6.50 -3.26
N VAL A 75 1.90 5.42 -4.03
CA VAL A 75 1.09 4.21 -3.92
C VAL A 75 2.00 3.07 -3.48
N THR A 76 1.61 2.39 -2.40
CA THR A 76 2.27 1.16 -1.97
C THR A 76 1.41 -0.04 -2.39
N MET A 77 1.99 -0.93 -3.17
CA MET A 77 1.37 -2.14 -3.67
C MET A 77 2.11 -3.37 -3.13
N ASN A 78 1.39 -4.30 -2.52
CA ASN A 78 1.90 -5.65 -2.27
C ASN A 78 1.68 -6.52 -3.50
N VAL A 79 2.67 -7.32 -3.83
CA VAL A 79 2.56 -8.41 -4.79
C VAL A 79 2.91 -9.71 -4.08
N ASP A 80 1.99 -10.65 -4.12
CA ASP A 80 2.16 -12.00 -3.62
C ASP A 80 2.58 -12.89 -4.80
N PHE A 81 3.72 -13.54 -4.70
CA PHE A 81 4.19 -14.59 -5.62
C PHE A 81 3.63 -15.92 -5.15
N ILE A 82 2.98 -16.65 -6.04
CA ILE A 82 2.22 -17.87 -5.72
C ILE A 82 3.01 -19.09 -6.17
N ASN A 83 3.03 -20.14 -5.36
CA ASN A 83 3.62 -21.44 -5.71
C ASN A 83 2.59 -22.38 -6.33
N GLU A 84 3.02 -23.56 -6.81
CA GLU A 84 2.16 -24.56 -7.42
C GLU A 84 1.03 -25.07 -6.51
N ALA A 85 1.21 -24.98 -5.18
CA ALA A 85 0.17 -25.32 -4.20
C ALA A 85 -0.89 -24.21 -4.03
N GLY A 86 -0.72 -23.05 -4.69
CA GLY A 86 -1.59 -21.88 -4.55
C GLY A 86 -1.32 -21.06 -3.28
N GLU A 87 -0.22 -21.32 -2.60
CA GLU A 87 0.21 -20.62 -1.40
C GLU A 87 1.12 -19.44 -1.75
N VAL A 88 1.22 -18.48 -0.82
CA VAL A 88 2.10 -17.33 -0.98
C VAL A 88 3.53 -17.71 -0.62
N SER A 89 4.39 -17.77 -1.60
CA SER A 89 5.82 -18.04 -1.45
C SER A 89 6.61 -16.81 -1.00
N LEU A 90 6.29 -15.65 -1.59
CA LEU A 90 6.92 -14.37 -1.25
C LEU A 90 5.89 -13.25 -1.33
N LYS A 91 6.01 -12.29 -0.40
CA LYS A 91 5.34 -10.98 -0.48
C LYS A 91 6.37 -9.88 -0.69
N HIS A 92 6.21 -9.10 -1.74
CA HIS A 92 7.10 -7.99 -2.01
C HIS A 92 6.32 -6.68 -2.20
N LYS A 93 6.89 -5.56 -1.75
CA LYS A 93 6.29 -4.23 -1.88
C LYS A 93 6.87 -3.50 -3.07
N PHE A 94 6.01 -2.98 -3.93
CA PHE A 94 6.34 -2.10 -5.03
C PHE A 94 5.68 -0.73 -4.86
N PHE A 95 6.19 0.27 -5.56
CA PHE A 95 5.71 1.64 -5.51
C PHE A 95 5.38 2.14 -6.93
N PRO A 96 4.21 1.76 -7.48
CA PRO A 96 3.79 2.18 -8.84
C PRO A 96 3.75 3.69 -9.02
N VAL A 97 3.51 4.43 -7.95
CA VAL A 97 3.68 5.88 -7.90
C VAL A 97 4.62 6.19 -6.74
N ASN A 98 5.69 6.91 -7.01
CA ASN A 98 6.71 7.25 -6.01
C ASN A 98 7.28 8.64 -6.28
N ASN A 99 6.50 9.67 -5.93
CA ASN A 99 6.91 11.06 -6.06
C ASN A 99 7.51 11.57 -4.76
N TYR A 100 8.76 11.19 -4.48
CA TYR A 100 9.57 11.81 -3.43
C TYR A 100 10.23 13.10 -3.93
N SER A 101 10.66 13.95 -3.00
CA SER A 101 11.31 15.24 -3.31
C SER A 101 12.59 15.12 -4.13
N PHE A 102 13.18 13.93 -4.22
CA PHE A 102 14.42 13.63 -4.95
C PHE A 102 14.18 12.77 -6.19
N SER A 103 12.92 12.50 -6.55
CA SER A 103 12.56 11.68 -7.70
C SER A 103 11.95 12.55 -8.80
N ASP A 104 12.36 12.34 -10.04
CA ASP A 104 11.75 12.94 -11.23
C ASP A 104 10.35 12.36 -11.54
N ALA A 105 9.93 11.37 -10.78
CA ALA A 105 8.62 10.75 -10.93
C ALA A 105 7.52 11.74 -10.56
N SER A 106 6.54 11.94 -11.45
CA SER A 106 5.39 12.80 -11.22
C SER A 106 4.35 12.09 -10.33
N PRO A 107 3.56 12.84 -9.54
CA PRO A 107 2.43 12.29 -8.80
C PRO A 107 1.36 11.75 -9.76
N LEU A 108 0.38 11.04 -9.24
CA LEU A 108 -0.78 10.54 -9.97
C LEU A 108 -1.98 11.47 -9.70
N GLU A 109 -2.32 12.28 -10.69
CA GLU A 109 -3.42 13.25 -10.57
C GLU A 109 -4.80 12.55 -10.64
N PRO A 110 -5.87 13.20 -10.16
CA PRO A 110 -7.24 12.71 -10.34
C PRO A 110 -7.56 12.37 -11.80
N GLY A 111 -8.14 11.21 -12.05
CA GLY A 111 -8.48 10.72 -13.40
C GLY A 111 -7.30 10.25 -14.23
N GLN A 112 -6.08 10.37 -13.74
CA GLN A 112 -4.88 9.99 -14.48
C GLN A 112 -4.63 8.48 -14.43
N THR A 113 -4.12 7.95 -15.56
CA THR A 113 -3.57 6.59 -15.67
C THR A 113 -2.07 6.67 -15.91
N LYS A 114 -1.31 5.80 -15.25
CA LYS A 114 0.13 5.64 -15.47
C LYS A 114 0.49 4.18 -15.68
N GLU A 115 1.44 3.95 -16.57
CA GLU A 115 2.11 2.65 -16.68
C GLU A 115 3.18 2.51 -15.59
N PHE A 116 3.38 1.28 -15.13
CA PHE A 116 4.51 0.91 -14.29
C PHE A 116 5.14 -0.40 -14.76
N GLY A 117 6.43 -0.55 -14.46
CA GLY A 117 7.18 -1.78 -14.72
C GLY A 117 8.24 -1.98 -13.64
N PHE A 118 8.32 -3.19 -13.09
CA PHE A 118 9.28 -3.54 -12.06
C PHE A 118 10.04 -4.80 -12.44
N PRO A 119 11.38 -4.76 -12.58
CA PRO A 119 12.19 -5.96 -12.75
C PRO A 119 12.08 -6.83 -11.50
N ILE A 120 11.96 -8.14 -11.67
CA ILE A 120 11.75 -9.09 -10.57
C ILE A 120 12.76 -10.22 -10.51
N ASP A 121 13.71 -10.30 -11.44
CA ASP A 121 14.66 -11.43 -11.53
C ASP A 121 15.40 -11.71 -10.21
N GLU A 122 15.73 -10.67 -9.45
CA GLU A 122 16.47 -10.78 -8.18
C GLU A 122 15.60 -11.24 -7.00
N ILE A 123 14.28 -11.25 -7.18
CA ILE A 123 13.34 -11.52 -6.07
C ILE A 123 12.39 -12.69 -6.35
N ILE A 124 12.46 -13.32 -7.53
CA ILE A 124 11.63 -14.46 -7.89
C ILE A 124 11.93 -15.63 -6.95
N PRO A 125 10.92 -16.16 -6.20
CA PRO A 125 11.13 -17.36 -5.39
C PRO A 125 11.38 -18.59 -6.28
N GLU A 126 12.15 -19.55 -5.78
CA GLU A 126 12.48 -20.77 -6.51
C GLU A 126 11.25 -21.65 -6.83
N ASP A 127 10.23 -21.61 -5.95
CA ASP A 127 8.99 -22.37 -6.06
C ASP A 127 7.83 -21.60 -6.70
N TRP A 128 8.12 -20.45 -7.35
CA TRP A 128 7.09 -19.64 -8.00
C TRP A 128 6.53 -20.32 -9.27
N ASP A 129 5.20 -20.38 -9.37
CA ASP A 129 4.50 -21.01 -10.50
C ASP A 129 4.23 -20.06 -11.68
N GLY A 130 4.66 -18.81 -11.62
CA GLY A 130 4.38 -17.76 -12.61
C GLY A 130 3.16 -16.90 -12.30
N ASN A 131 2.41 -17.21 -11.24
CA ASN A 131 1.22 -16.45 -10.84
C ASN A 131 1.53 -15.40 -9.77
N ILE A 132 0.85 -14.27 -9.89
CA ILE A 132 0.93 -13.18 -8.89
C ILE A 132 -0.47 -12.70 -8.51
N ARG A 133 -0.58 -12.17 -7.29
CA ARG A 133 -1.72 -11.38 -6.83
C ARG A 133 -1.23 -10.04 -6.34
N SER A 134 -1.94 -8.97 -6.67
CA SER A 134 -1.59 -7.63 -6.20
C SER A 134 -2.70 -7.01 -5.36
N LYS A 135 -2.30 -6.15 -4.42
CA LYS A 135 -3.20 -5.35 -3.62
C LYS A 135 -2.55 -4.02 -3.27
N ILE A 136 -3.26 -2.92 -3.47
CA ILE A 136 -2.86 -1.61 -2.95
C ILE A 136 -3.12 -1.62 -1.44
N ILE A 137 -2.11 -1.23 -0.66
CA ILE A 137 -2.15 -1.31 0.81
C ILE A 137 -2.00 0.04 1.49
N ASP A 138 -1.45 1.05 0.81
CA ASP A 138 -1.29 2.39 1.36
C ASP A 138 -1.23 3.46 0.26
N LEU A 139 -1.70 4.67 0.58
CA LEU A 139 -1.67 5.85 -0.26
C LEU A 139 -1.12 7.04 0.54
N LYS A 140 -0.26 7.84 -0.09
CA LYS A 140 0.13 9.15 0.43
C LYS A 140 -0.27 10.23 -0.58
N PHE A 141 -1.01 11.19 -0.10
CA PHE A 141 -1.52 12.29 -0.92
C PHE A 141 -0.57 13.49 -0.90
N LYS A 142 -0.66 14.30 -1.93
CA LYS A 142 -0.02 15.62 -1.98
C LYS A 142 -0.82 16.56 -1.09
N ASN A 143 -0.14 17.30 -0.23
CA ASN A 143 -0.73 18.37 0.59
C ASN A 143 -1.04 19.59 -0.25
#